data_b5bca87865501e18e90c35a747919892
#
_entry.id   b5bca87865501e18e90c35a747919892
#
_cell.length_a   1.000
_cell.length_b   1.000
_cell.length_c   1.000
_cell.angle_alpha   90.00
_cell.angle_beta   90.00
_cell.angle_gamma   90.00
#
_symmetry.space_group_name_H-M   'P 1'
#
loop_
_entity.id
_entity.type
_entity.pdbx_description
1 polymer ?
#
loop_
_entity_poly.entity_id
_entity_poly.type
_entity_poly.pdbx_seq_one_letter_code
_entity_poly.pdbx_strand_id
1 'polypeptide(L)'
;MPSQPEPSHYFSPTPGATSARRRITLTLPEGRLLEFDTDRGVFSGDRVDPGTRFLLASVELPEGARTVVDVGCGYGPIAVTMALRSEQGTIVWAVDVNERARTLCAENAELNGVGDRVRVVAPEDVPTDLTVDAIWSNPPIRIGKNALHALLEEWIGRLSPDGVASLVVNKNLGADSLARWMAGRGWTVDRSRSRVGYRVLSVTNGGVHR
;
A
#
# COMPACT_ATOMS: atom_id res chain seq x y z
N MET A 1 28.79 -22.00 19.85
CA MET A 1 27.89 -22.11 18.69
C MET A 1 27.59 -20.70 18.26
N PRO A 2 28.00 -20.22 17.08
CA PRO A 2 27.58 -18.92 16.59
C PRO A 2 26.10 -19.00 16.23
N SER A 3 25.31 -18.09 16.81
CA SER A 3 23.89 -17.89 16.48
C SER A 3 23.75 -17.56 14.99
N GLN A 4 22.91 -18.30 14.29
CA GLN A 4 22.54 -17.97 12.91
C GLN A 4 21.87 -16.58 12.89
N PRO A 5 22.21 -15.70 11.93
CA PRO A 5 21.52 -14.43 11.81
C PRO A 5 20.04 -14.68 11.50
N GLU A 6 19.16 -14.08 12.28
CA GLU A 6 17.72 -14.09 12.01
C GLU A 6 17.46 -13.54 10.59
N PRO A 7 16.54 -14.13 9.82
CA PRO A 7 16.19 -13.61 8.50
C PRO A 7 15.69 -12.18 8.64
N SER A 8 16.33 -11.23 7.96
CA SER A 8 15.93 -9.83 7.93
C SER A 8 14.52 -9.75 7.33
N HIS A 9 13.52 -9.47 8.16
CA HIS A 9 12.16 -9.30 7.72
C HIS A 9 12.02 -7.95 6.99
N TYR A 10 11.41 -7.92 5.81
CA TYR A 10 11.11 -6.70 5.04
C TYR A 10 10.31 -5.66 5.84
N PHE A 11 9.68 -6.07 6.93
CA PHE A 11 8.87 -5.28 7.84
C PHE A 11 9.63 -4.85 9.10
N SER A 12 10.96 -4.90 9.08
CA SER A 12 11.81 -4.38 10.16
C SER A 12 12.17 -2.92 9.89
N PRO A 13 12.27 -2.05 10.91
CA PRO A 13 12.63 -0.64 10.73
C PRO A 13 13.97 -0.45 10.01
N THR A 14 14.94 -1.32 10.26
CA THR A 14 16.28 -1.26 9.65
C THR A 14 16.62 -2.62 9.03
N PRO A 15 16.64 -2.75 7.69
CA PRO A 15 17.00 -4.00 7.04
C PRO A 15 18.51 -4.25 7.18
N GLY A 16 18.89 -5.44 7.71
CA GLY A 16 20.28 -5.87 7.85
C GLY A 16 20.98 -6.26 6.53
N ALA A 17 20.28 -6.17 5.38
CA ALA A 17 20.79 -6.56 4.08
C ALA A 17 21.73 -5.49 3.50
N THR A 18 22.90 -5.92 2.97
CA THR A 18 23.78 -5.05 2.19
C THR A 18 23.05 -4.51 0.97
N SER A 19 23.15 -3.20 0.72
CA SER A 19 22.50 -2.54 -0.43
C SER A 19 22.99 -3.12 -1.75
N ALA A 20 22.08 -3.32 -2.68
CA ALA A 20 22.33 -3.68 -4.07
C ALA A 20 21.18 -3.11 -4.92
N ARG A 21 21.26 -1.80 -5.15
CA ARG A 21 20.25 -1.05 -5.94
C ARG A 21 20.16 -1.57 -7.37
N ARG A 22 18.95 -1.56 -7.89
CA ARG A 22 18.67 -1.85 -9.31
C ARG A 22 17.46 -1.04 -9.76
N ARG A 23 17.38 -0.78 -11.06
CA ARG A 23 16.24 -0.12 -11.68
C ARG A 23 15.31 -1.15 -12.30
N ILE A 24 14.02 -0.96 -12.08
CA ILE A 24 12.95 -1.75 -12.69
C ILE A 24 11.92 -0.83 -13.32
N THR A 25 11.09 -1.37 -14.20
CA THR A 25 10.04 -0.61 -14.88
C THR A 25 8.66 -1.18 -14.60
N LEU A 26 7.65 -0.31 -14.68
CA LEU A 26 6.23 -0.65 -14.61
C LEU A 26 5.51 0.07 -15.75
N THR A 27 4.89 -0.69 -16.64
CA THR A 27 3.94 -0.11 -17.60
C THR A 27 2.54 -0.19 -16.99
N LEU A 28 1.91 0.97 -16.81
CA LEU A 28 0.52 1.06 -16.36
C LEU A 28 -0.46 0.67 -17.50
N PRO A 29 -1.71 0.29 -17.18
CA PRO A 29 -2.70 -0.09 -18.21
C PRO A 29 -2.93 0.96 -19.28
N GLU A 30 -2.84 2.24 -18.92
CA GLU A 30 -2.95 3.39 -19.81
C GLU A 30 -1.71 3.63 -20.70
N GLY A 31 -0.72 2.73 -20.66
CA GLY A 31 0.49 2.77 -21.48
C GLY A 31 1.63 3.61 -20.92
N ARG A 32 1.44 4.27 -19.79
CA ARG A 32 2.49 5.06 -19.15
C ARG A 32 3.57 4.17 -18.56
N LEU A 33 4.83 4.44 -18.93
CA LEU A 33 6.01 3.76 -18.37
C LEU A 33 6.50 4.53 -17.15
N LEU A 34 6.70 3.81 -16.04
CA LEU A 34 7.29 4.30 -14.80
C LEU A 34 8.60 3.57 -14.51
N GLU A 35 9.55 4.27 -13.93
CA GLU A 35 10.82 3.71 -13.49
C GLU A 35 10.91 3.76 -11.96
N PHE A 36 11.46 2.71 -11.36
CA PHE A 36 11.66 2.62 -9.92
C PHE A 36 13.05 2.10 -9.60
N ASP A 37 13.74 2.77 -8.71
CA ASP A 37 14.91 2.23 -8.05
C ASP A 37 14.47 1.37 -6.87
N THR A 38 15.03 0.17 -6.77
CA THR A 38 14.77 -0.79 -5.70
C THR A 38 16.06 -1.23 -5.04
N ASP A 39 15.99 -1.92 -3.90
CA ASP A 39 17.16 -2.41 -3.21
C ASP A 39 16.87 -3.77 -2.52
N ARG A 40 17.92 -4.44 -2.07
CA ARG A 40 17.78 -5.56 -1.15
C ARG A 40 17.20 -5.08 0.18
N GLY A 41 16.38 -5.93 0.81
CA GLY A 41 15.73 -5.58 2.08
C GLY A 41 14.42 -4.80 1.93
N VAL A 42 13.94 -4.58 0.69
CA VAL A 42 12.58 -4.09 0.41
C VAL A 42 11.75 -5.17 -0.25
N PHE A 43 10.44 -5.09 -0.09
CA PHE A 43 9.50 -6.05 -0.67
C PHE A 43 9.57 -6.01 -2.21
N SER A 44 9.66 -7.20 -2.84
CA SER A 44 9.63 -7.37 -4.31
C SER A 44 10.68 -6.53 -5.08
N GLY A 45 11.92 -6.52 -4.60
CA GLY A 45 13.01 -5.71 -5.17
C GLY A 45 13.44 -6.07 -6.61
N ASP A 46 13.02 -7.21 -7.17
CA ASP A 46 13.41 -7.64 -8.53
C ASP A 46 12.41 -7.23 -9.62
N ARG A 47 11.16 -7.00 -9.25
CA ARG A 47 10.05 -6.59 -10.14
C ARG A 47 8.89 -6.09 -9.31
N VAL A 48 8.01 -5.29 -9.91
CA VAL A 48 6.75 -4.91 -9.24
C VAL A 48 5.91 -6.16 -8.98
N ASP A 49 5.48 -6.32 -7.73
CA ASP A 49 4.68 -7.47 -7.28
C ASP A 49 3.43 -7.67 -8.16
N PRO A 50 3.08 -8.91 -8.54
CA PRO A 50 1.91 -9.18 -9.37
C PRO A 50 0.59 -8.73 -8.73
N GLY A 51 0.47 -8.80 -7.40
CA GLY A 51 -0.70 -8.28 -6.67
C GLY A 51 -0.79 -6.76 -6.80
N THR A 52 0.32 -6.05 -6.58
CA THR A 52 0.40 -4.60 -6.79
C THR A 52 0.03 -4.23 -8.23
N ARG A 53 0.58 -4.90 -9.24
CA ARG A 53 0.19 -4.68 -10.65
C ARG A 53 -1.30 -4.90 -10.88
N PHE A 54 -1.87 -5.94 -10.25
CA PHE A 54 -3.29 -6.23 -10.37
C PHE A 54 -4.15 -5.16 -9.69
N LEU A 55 -3.76 -4.66 -8.50
CA LEU A 55 -4.41 -3.55 -7.83
C LEU A 55 -4.46 -2.32 -8.75
N LEU A 56 -3.29 -1.88 -9.23
CA LEU A 56 -3.15 -0.72 -10.09
C LEU A 56 -3.93 -0.81 -11.41
N ALA A 57 -4.16 -2.04 -11.93
CA ALA A 57 -4.97 -2.29 -13.11
C ALA A 57 -6.48 -2.42 -12.81
N SER A 58 -6.86 -2.44 -11.54
CA SER A 58 -8.23 -2.79 -11.13
C SER A 58 -8.98 -1.66 -10.45
N VAL A 59 -8.29 -0.66 -9.91
CA VAL A 59 -8.90 0.37 -9.07
C VAL A 59 -8.60 1.77 -9.58
N GLU A 60 -9.53 2.67 -9.30
CA GLU A 60 -9.43 4.09 -9.57
C GLU A 60 -9.60 4.86 -8.26
N LEU A 61 -9.09 6.06 -8.20
CA LEU A 61 -9.32 6.96 -7.06
C LEU A 61 -10.74 7.53 -7.13
N PRO A 62 -11.39 7.75 -5.98
CA PRO A 62 -12.64 8.49 -5.95
C PRO A 62 -12.45 9.90 -6.54
N GLU A 63 -13.45 10.37 -7.27
CA GLU A 63 -13.51 11.74 -7.78
C GLU A 63 -13.44 12.74 -6.62
N GLY A 64 -12.63 13.76 -6.77
CA GLY A 64 -12.45 14.80 -5.74
C GLY A 64 -11.65 14.38 -4.52
N ALA A 65 -11.06 13.16 -4.47
CA ALA A 65 -10.21 12.74 -3.37
C ALA A 65 -9.04 13.69 -3.15
N ARG A 66 -8.86 14.18 -1.92
CA ARG A 66 -7.81 15.14 -1.54
C ARG A 66 -6.70 14.54 -0.73
N THR A 67 -7.02 13.55 0.09
CA THR A 67 -6.06 12.87 0.97
C THR A 67 -6.15 11.38 0.71
N VAL A 68 -5.08 10.81 0.17
CA VAL A 68 -5.03 9.38 -0.15
C VAL A 68 -3.79 8.74 0.46
N VAL A 69 -3.86 7.44 0.76
CA VAL A 69 -2.79 6.75 1.49
C VAL A 69 -2.41 5.44 0.82
N ASP A 70 -1.10 5.21 0.72
CA ASP A 70 -0.48 3.91 0.42
C ASP A 70 0.07 3.32 1.73
N VAL A 71 -0.58 2.30 2.25
CA VAL A 71 -0.18 1.63 3.51
C VAL A 71 0.73 0.44 3.21
N GLY A 72 1.98 0.52 3.71
CA GLY A 72 3.04 -0.42 3.34
C GLY A 72 3.59 -0.10 1.96
N CYS A 73 4.02 1.15 1.76
CA CYS A 73 4.33 1.69 0.43
C CYS A 73 5.54 1.02 -0.24
N GLY A 74 6.42 0.37 0.51
CA GLY A 74 7.64 -0.19 -0.04
C GLY A 74 8.47 0.89 -0.75
N TYR A 75 8.94 0.61 -1.96
CA TYR A 75 9.66 1.57 -2.81
C TYR A 75 8.72 2.48 -3.65
N GLY A 76 7.40 2.48 -3.39
CA GLY A 76 6.46 3.49 -3.85
C GLY A 76 5.64 3.23 -5.11
N PRO A 77 5.51 2.01 -5.67
CA PRO A 77 4.78 1.82 -6.93
C PRO A 77 3.30 2.20 -6.84
N ILE A 78 2.65 1.99 -5.69
CA ILE A 78 1.27 2.40 -5.47
C ILE A 78 1.21 3.91 -5.25
N ALA A 79 2.01 4.47 -4.33
CA ALA A 79 2.01 5.90 -4.01
C ALA A 79 2.26 6.79 -5.24
N VAL A 80 3.28 6.46 -6.04
CA VAL A 80 3.60 7.17 -7.29
C VAL A 80 2.41 7.09 -8.27
N THR A 81 1.81 5.91 -8.44
CA THR A 81 0.66 5.75 -9.34
C THR A 81 -0.57 6.54 -8.85
N MET A 82 -0.84 6.53 -7.54
CA MET A 82 -1.90 7.36 -6.94
C MET A 82 -1.68 8.83 -7.25
N ALA A 83 -0.47 9.35 -7.04
CA ALA A 83 -0.14 10.74 -7.32
C ALA A 83 -0.28 11.11 -8.81
N LEU A 84 0.07 10.21 -9.71
CA LEU A 84 -0.07 10.42 -11.15
C LEU A 84 -1.52 10.41 -11.63
N ARG A 85 -2.39 9.63 -10.98
CA ARG A 85 -3.82 9.50 -11.33
C ARG A 85 -4.73 10.44 -10.56
N SER A 86 -4.23 11.06 -9.50
CA SER A 86 -5.01 12.00 -8.71
C SER A 86 -5.08 13.39 -9.35
N GLU A 87 -6.11 14.13 -8.97
CA GLU A 87 -6.26 15.53 -9.33
C GLU A 87 -5.11 16.39 -8.75
N GLN A 88 -4.91 17.55 -9.35
CA GLN A 88 -3.96 18.52 -8.79
C GLN A 88 -4.43 18.99 -7.40
N GLY A 89 -3.49 19.02 -6.44
CA GLY A 89 -3.78 19.37 -5.05
C GLY A 89 -4.10 18.17 -4.15
N THR A 90 -4.20 16.95 -4.69
CA THR A 90 -4.27 15.73 -3.87
C THR A 90 -2.90 15.44 -3.25
N ILE A 91 -2.89 15.11 -1.96
CA ILE A 91 -1.71 14.66 -1.22
C ILE A 91 -1.78 13.16 -1.02
N VAL A 92 -0.71 12.48 -1.39
CA VAL A 92 -0.51 11.05 -1.18
C VAL A 92 0.38 10.84 0.04
N TRP A 93 -0.13 10.19 1.06
CA TRP A 93 0.66 9.72 2.18
C TRP A 93 1.17 8.32 1.88
N ALA A 94 2.49 8.16 1.80
CA ALA A 94 3.17 6.89 1.59
C ALA A 94 3.78 6.43 2.92
N VAL A 95 3.23 5.38 3.51
CA VAL A 95 3.57 4.99 4.87
C VAL A 95 4.23 3.62 4.89
N ASP A 96 5.41 3.52 5.50
CA ASP A 96 6.11 2.25 5.70
C ASP A 96 6.95 2.29 6.98
N VAL A 97 7.05 1.17 7.69
CA VAL A 97 7.92 1.02 8.87
C VAL A 97 9.40 0.96 8.47
N ASN A 98 9.71 0.47 7.27
CA ASN A 98 11.06 0.26 6.77
C ASN A 98 11.66 1.57 6.24
N GLU A 99 12.69 2.10 6.90
CA GLU A 99 13.37 3.35 6.53
C GLU A 99 13.94 3.31 5.10
N ARG A 100 14.54 2.18 4.68
CA ARG A 100 15.08 2.02 3.33
C ARG A 100 13.96 2.07 2.27
N ALA A 101 12.80 1.48 2.57
CA ALA A 101 11.64 1.55 1.71
C ALA A 101 11.16 3.00 1.55
N ARG A 102 11.07 3.74 2.66
CA ARG A 102 10.69 5.17 2.63
C ARG A 102 11.66 6.01 1.80
N THR A 103 12.97 5.83 2.00
CA THR A 103 14.00 6.54 1.20
C THR A 103 13.81 6.27 -0.29
N LEU A 104 13.66 5.01 -0.69
CA LEU A 104 13.42 4.63 -2.08
C LEU A 104 12.09 5.18 -2.61
N CYS A 105 11.03 5.17 -1.80
CA CYS A 105 9.74 5.73 -2.19
C CYS A 105 9.83 7.23 -2.50
N ALA A 106 10.53 8.00 -1.67
CA ALA A 106 10.75 9.43 -1.90
C ALA A 106 11.58 9.68 -3.18
N GLU A 107 12.70 8.97 -3.35
CA GLU A 107 13.52 9.06 -4.56
C GLU A 107 12.73 8.69 -5.83
N ASN A 108 11.89 7.67 -5.76
CA ASN A 108 11.04 7.22 -6.87
C ASN A 108 9.89 8.19 -7.18
N ALA A 109 9.36 8.88 -6.17
CA ALA A 109 8.38 9.95 -6.38
C ALA A 109 9.01 11.12 -7.15
N GLU A 110 10.22 11.53 -6.77
CA GLU A 110 10.99 12.54 -7.51
C GLU A 110 11.32 12.08 -8.95
N LEU A 111 11.80 10.84 -9.10
CA LEU A 111 12.15 10.25 -10.40
C LEU A 111 10.98 10.28 -11.40
N ASN A 112 9.75 10.10 -10.89
CA ASN A 112 8.52 10.09 -11.71
C ASN A 112 7.80 11.46 -11.74
N GLY A 113 8.39 12.52 -11.19
CA GLY A 113 7.88 13.89 -11.25
C GLY A 113 6.65 14.17 -10.38
N VAL A 114 6.53 13.47 -9.23
CA VAL A 114 5.41 13.63 -8.29
C VAL A 114 5.86 13.83 -6.83
N GLY A 115 7.14 14.13 -6.61
CA GLY A 115 7.71 14.27 -5.27
C GLY A 115 7.03 15.32 -4.41
N ASP A 116 6.57 16.41 -5.01
CA ASP A 116 5.84 17.50 -4.37
C ASP A 116 4.48 17.08 -3.78
N ARG A 117 3.90 15.97 -4.27
CA ARG A 117 2.58 15.46 -3.86
C ARG A 117 2.63 14.21 -3.00
N VAL A 118 3.80 13.57 -2.87
CA VAL A 118 3.98 12.33 -2.09
C VAL A 118 4.70 12.64 -0.78
N ARG A 119 4.01 12.47 0.34
CA ARG A 119 4.54 12.59 1.69
C ARG A 119 4.91 11.21 2.23
N VAL A 120 6.21 10.93 2.25
CA VAL A 120 6.72 9.63 2.70
C VAL A 120 7.08 9.73 4.18
N VAL A 121 6.42 8.93 5.02
CA VAL A 121 6.55 9.03 6.47
C VAL A 121 6.59 7.65 7.15
N ALA A 122 7.10 7.60 8.38
CA ALA A 122 6.91 6.47 9.27
C ALA A 122 5.47 6.49 9.86
N PRO A 123 4.92 5.34 10.30
CA PRO A 123 3.57 5.31 10.87
C PRO A 123 3.36 6.27 12.03
N GLU A 124 4.38 6.43 12.90
CA GLU A 124 4.37 7.31 14.06
C GLU A 124 4.35 8.81 13.71
N ASP A 125 4.75 9.17 12.49
CA ASP A 125 4.80 10.56 12.01
C ASP A 125 3.49 10.99 11.31
N VAL A 126 2.54 10.07 11.16
CA VAL A 126 1.23 10.39 10.59
C VAL A 126 0.36 11.12 11.59
N PRO A 127 -0.25 12.28 11.27
CA PRO A 127 -1.17 12.97 12.17
C PRO A 127 -2.29 12.03 12.67
N THR A 128 -2.56 12.07 13.96
CA THR A 128 -3.56 11.18 14.59
C THR A 128 -4.98 11.46 14.13
N ASP A 129 -5.26 12.69 13.72
CA ASP A 129 -6.55 13.20 13.22
C ASP A 129 -6.66 13.15 11.68
N LEU A 130 -5.66 12.58 11.00
CA LEU A 130 -5.70 12.46 9.55
C LEU A 130 -6.90 11.64 9.10
N THR A 131 -7.79 12.26 8.34
CA THR A 131 -8.90 11.61 7.64
C THR A 131 -8.54 11.42 6.16
N VAL A 132 -8.89 10.28 5.60
CA VAL A 132 -8.45 9.89 4.26
C VAL A 132 -9.62 9.48 3.35
N ASP A 133 -9.54 9.87 2.07
CA ASP A 133 -10.60 9.59 1.08
C ASP A 133 -10.38 8.27 0.37
N ALA A 134 -9.12 7.84 0.22
CA ALA A 134 -8.82 6.54 -0.33
C ALA A 134 -7.57 5.91 0.30
N ILE A 135 -7.62 4.62 0.48
CA ILE A 135 -6.47 3.80 0.88
C ILE A 135 -6.26 2.74 -0.20
N TRP A 136 -5.04 2.68 -0.75
CA TRP A 136 -4.60 1.53 -1.54
C TRP A 136 -3.49 0.81 -0.81
N SER A 137 -3.54 -0.52 -0.80
CA SER A 137 -2.49 -1.30 -0.13
C SER A 137 -2.35 -2.69 -0.73
N ASN A 138 -1.11 -3.16 -0.76
CA ASN A 138 -0.76 -4.57 -0.81
C ASN A 138 -0.28 -4.95 0.60
N PRO A 139 -1.20 -5.24 1.52
CA PRO A 139 -0.89 -5.30 2.93
C PRO A 139 0.10 -6.43 3.28
N PRO A 140 0.93 -6.25 4.30
CA PRO A 140 1.95 -7.22 4.68
C PRO A 140 1.36 -8.45 5.41
N ILE A 141 0.70 -9.35 4.67
CA ILE A 141 0.00 -10.53 5.23
C ILE A 141 0.91 -11.38 6.14
N ARG A 142 2.21 -11.37 5.91
CA ARG A 142 3.18 -12.21 6.63
C ARG A 142 3.56 -11.71 8.02
N ILE A 143 3.13 -10.53 8.44
CA ILE A 143 3.37 -10.01 9.81
C ILE A 143 2.56 -10.75 10.88
N GLY A 144 1.66 -11.63 10.46
CA GLY A 144 0.77 -12.38 11.33
C GLY A 144 -0.62 -11.73 11.45
N LYS A 145 -1.59 -12.57 11.78
CA LYS A 145 -3.02 -12.21 11.73
C LYS A 145 -3.36 -11.01 12.64
N ASN A 146 -2.86 -11.03 13.87
CA ASN A 146 -3.20 -9.98 14.85
C ASN A 146 -2.62 -8.62 14.47
N ALA A 147 -1.35 -8.59 14.02
CA ALA A 147 -0.70 -7.36 13.58
C ALA A 147 -1.37 -6.81 12.30
N LEU A 148 -1.72 -7.69 11.36
CA LEU A 148 -2.45 -7.28 10.16
C LEU A 148 -3.84 -6.69 10.51
N HIS A 149 -4.55 -7.32 11.42
CA HIS A 149 -5.87 -6.85 11.87
C HIS A 149 -5.75 -5.47 12.53
N ALA A 150 -4.79 -5.27 13.44
CA ALA A 150 -4.55 -3.98 14.09
C ALA A 150 -4.21 -2.89 13.06
N LEU A 151 -3.33 -3.19 12.10
CA LEU A 151 -2.99 -2.28 11.00
C LEU A 151 -4.24 -1.85 10.21
N LEU A 152 -5.08 -2.81 9.83
CA LEU A 152 -6.28 -2.53 9.05
C LEU A 152 -7.35 -1.79 9.85
N GLU A 153 -7.51 -2.10 11.15
CA GLU A 153 -8.40 -1.35 12.05
C GLU A 153 -7.99 0.11 12.15
N GLU A 154 -6.71 0.35 12.35
CA GLU A 154 -6.17 1.71 12.42
C GLU A 154 -6.45 2.50 11.14
N TRP A 155 -6.09 1.94 9.98
CA TRP A 155 -6.17 2.68 8.73
C TRP A 155 -7.59 2.79 8.17
N ILE A 156 -8.39 1.73 8.20
CA ILE A 156 -9.78 1.79 7.75
C ILE A 156 -10.61 2.72 8.66
N GLY A 157 -10.26 2.76 9.96
CA GLY A 157 -10.88 3.70 10.91
C GLY A 157 -10.65 5.17 10.59
N ARG A 158 -9.66 5.50 9.76
CA ARG A 158 -9.35 6.87 9.30
C ARG A 158 -10.08 7.28 8.01
N LEU A 159 -10.86 6.36 7.40
CA LEU A 159 -11.62 6.69 6.19
C LEU A 159 -12.65 7.78 6.47
N SER A 160 -12.74 8.75 5.56
CA SER A 160 -13.85 9.70 5.51
C SER A 160 -15.18 8.95 5.32
N PRO A 161 -16.34 9.55 5.55
CA PRO A 161 -17.65 8.89 5.40
C PRO A 161 -17.83 8.18 4.06
N ASP A 162 -17.35 8.81 2.98
CA ASP A 162 -17.43 8.28 1.61
C ASP A 162 -16.10 7.63 1.16
N GLY A 163 -15.14 7.49 2.07
CA GLY A 163 -13.82 6.96 1.79
C GLY A 163 -13.83 5.46 1.49
N VAL A 164 -12.88 5.03 0.67
CA VAL A 164 -12.75 3.62 0.26
C VAL A 164 -11.32 3.11 0.44
N ALA A 165 -11.18 1.92 1.04
CA ALA A 165 -9.92 1.18 1.06
C ALA A 165 -9.94 0.06 0.01
N SER A 166 -8.93 0.01 -0.85
CA SER A 166 -8.73 -1.03 -1.85
C SER A 166 -7.50 -1.85 -1.50
N LEU A 167 -7.71 -3.10 -1.09
CA LEU A 167 -6.67 -4.00 -0.61
C LEU A 167 -6.48 -5.16 -1.58
N VAL A 168 -5.26 -5.36 -2.09
CA VAL A 168 -4.97 -6.57 -2.87
C VAL A 168 -4.47 -7.69 -1.96
N VAL A 169 -5.10 -8.84 -2.02
CA VAL A 169 -4.77 -10.00 -1.18
C VAL A 169 -4.65 -11.25 -2.04
N ASN A 170 -3.62 -12.05 -1.79
CA ASN A 170 -3.50 -13.36 -2.41
C ASN A 170 -4.59 -14.29 -1.85
N LYS A 171 -5.35 -14.96 -2.73
CA LYS A 171 -6.44 -15.86 -2.35
C LYS A 171 -5.99 -16.98 -1.42
N ASN A 172 -4.82 -17.54 -1.69
CA ASN A 172 -4.25 -18.64 -0.90
C ASN A 172 -3.69 -18.17 0.46
N LEU A 173 -3.54 -16.86 0.67
CA LEU A 173 -3.07 -16.27 1.92
C LEU A 173 -4.22 -15.69 2.77
N GLY A 174 -5.46 -16.13 2.55
CA GLY A 174 -6.57 -15.85 3.44
C GLY A 174 -7.47 -14.68 3.04
N ALA A 175 -7.55 -14.31 1.75
CA ALA A 175 -8.43 -13.23 1.29
C ALA A 175 -9.88 -13.36 1.77
N ASP A 176 -10.47 -14.57 1.72
CA ASP A 176 -11.85 -14.80 2.16
C ASP A 176 -12.00 -14.72 3.69
N SER A 177 -11.00 -15.16 4.43
CA SER A 177 -10.97 -15.04 5.89
C SER A 177 -10.87 -13.58 6.32
N LEU A 178 -10.02 -12.81 5.65
CA LEU A 178 -9.84 -11.37 5.90
C LEU A 178 -11.14 -10.61 5.60
N ALA A 179 -11.77 -10.87 4.46
CA ALA A 179 -13.03 -10.24 4.09
C ALA A 179 -14.16 -10.52 5.10
N ARG A 180 -14.26 -11.77 5.58
CA ARG A 180 -15.25 -12.13 6.64
C ARG A 180 -14.95 -11.43 7.96
N TRP A 181 -13.67 -11.32 8.33
CA TRP A 181 -13.29 -10.63 9.55
C TRP A 181 -13.62 -9.13 9.45
N MET A 182 -13.30 -8.47 8.35
CA MET A 182 -13.65 -7.06 8.14
C MET A 182 -15.15 -6.81 8.17
N ALA A 183 -15.95 -7.67 7.51
CA ALA A 183 -17.41 -7.61 7.57
C ALA A 183 -17.94 -7.78 9.01
N GLY A 184 -17.31 -8.65 9.82
CA GLY A 184 -17.64 -8.83 11.24
C GLY A 184 -17.30 -7.61 12.12
N ARG A 185 -16.50 -6.65 11.61
CA ARG A 185 -16.22 -5.36 12.27
C ARG A 185 -17.23 -4.27 11.90
N GLY A 186 -18.20 -4.58 11.06
CA GLY A 186 -19.23 -3.64 10.62
C GLY A 186 -18.89 -2.88 9.34
N TRP A 187 -17.77 -3.19 8.68
CA TRP A 187 -17.42 -2.59 7.41
C TRP A 187 -18.14 -3.29 6.25
N THR A 188 -18.50 -2.53 5.23
CA THR A 188 -18.96 -3.10 3.97
C THR A 188 -17.76 -3.55 3.14
N VAL A 189 -17.74 -4.82 2.73
CA VAL A 189 -16.64 -5.42 1.98
C VAL A 189 -17.14 -5.97 0.65
N ASP A 190 -16.75 -5.33 -0.45
CA ASP A 190 -16.98 -5.83 -1.80
C ASP A 190 -15.75 -6.61 -2.31
N ARG A 191 -16.03 -7.71 -3.02
CA ARG A 191 -15.02 -8.62 -3.61
C ARG A 191 -15.03 -8.49 -5.13
N SER A 192 -15.09 -7.26 -5.62
CA SER A 192 -15.48 -6.92 -6.98
C SER A 192 -14.52 -7.45 -8.05
N ARG A 193 -13.24 -7.64 -7.75
CA ARG A 193 -12.25 -8.01 -8.77
C ARG A 193 -11.36 -9.16 -8.32
N SER A 194 -11.18 -10.12 -9.23
CA SER A 194 -10.41 -11.34 -8.98
C SER A 194 -9.66 -11.77 -10.23
N ARG A 195 -8.36 -11.96 -10.15
CA ARG A 195 -7.51 -12.44 -11.24
C ARG A 195 -6.40 -13.33 -10.69
N VAL A 196 -6.11 -14.43 -11.38
CA VAL A 196 -5.03 -15.40 -11.15
C VAL A 196 -4.36 -15.30 -9.76
N GLY A 197 -5.00 -15.89 -8.73
CA GLY A 197 -4.43 -15.96 -7.39
C GLY A 197 -4.62 -14.71 -6.50
N TYR A 198 -5.07 -13.58 -7.03
CA TYR A 198 -5.30 -12.34 -6.28
C TYR A 198 -6.77 -11.92 -6.27
N ARG A 199 -7.14 -11.18 -5.24
CA ARG A 199 -8.44 -10.53 -5.08
C ARG A 199 -8.23 -9.10 -4.59
N VAL A 200 -8.99 -8.15 -5.14
CA VAL A 200 -9.14 -6.82 -4.58
C VAL A 200 -10.37 -6.83 -3.67
N LEU A 201 -10.17 -6.40 -2.44
CA LEU A 201 -11.23 -6.15 -1.46
C LEU A 201 -11.42 -4.63 -1.38
N SER A 202 -12.61 -4.15 -1.75
CA SER A 202 -13.00 -2.76 -1.53
C SER A 202 -13.77 -2.67 -0.23
N VAL A 203 -13.32 -1.80 0.66
CA VAL A 203 -13.85 -1.68 2.03
C VAL A 203 -14.29 -0.25 2.25
N THR A 204 -15.51 -0.05 2.72
CA THR A 204 -16.03 1.25 3.13
C THR A 204 -16.54 1.18 4.57
N ASN A 205 -16.60 2.34 5.23
CA ASN A 205 -17.31 2.43 6.48
C ASN A 205 -18.75 1.98 6.23
N GLY A 206 -19.21 0.96 6.95
CA GLY A 206 -20.60 0.51 6.87
C GLY A 206 -21.51 1.69 7.20
N GLY A 207 -22.02 2.36 6.17
CA GLY A 207 -22.91 3.48 6.35
C GLY A 207 -24.18 3.00 7.07
N VAL A 208 -24.32 3.40 8.30
CA VAL A 208 -25.65 3.54 8.89
C VAL A 208 -26.28 4.71 8.14
N HIS A 209 -26.93 4.44 7.01
CA HIS A 209 -27.88 5.39 6.46
C HIS A 209 -28.93 5.65 7.55
N ARG A 210 -28.75 6.76 8.27
CA ARG A 210 -29.81 7.31 9.10
C ARG A 210 -30.77 8.09 8.22
#